data_acbd129e1d1f260a51f828e36a2ddc01
#
_entry.id   acbd129e1d1f260a51f828e36a2ddc01
#
_cell.length_a   1.000
_cell.length_b   1.000
_cell.length_c   1.000
_cell.angle_alpha   90.00
_cell.angle_beta   90.00
_cell.angle_gamma   90.00
#
_symmetry.space_group_name_H-M   'P 1'
#
loop_
_entity.id
_entity.type
_entity.pdbx_description
1 polymer ?
#
loop_
_entity_poly.entity_id
_entity_poly.type
_entity_poly.pdbx_seq_one_letter_code
_entity_poly.pdbx_strand_id
1 'polypeptide(L)'
;AKTGNDLFGKRSIEQYEDEGIHVENIYSDPTLPSGVALIMVDMNGENSIAIASGANGSLSPEDIRKAQPTIEKGDILLMQLEIPIETVEYAAQIASEQGIKVILNPAPARALSNKLLQNLYMIIPNETEAEILSGIKVTNWESARKAADIISAKGVDIVVITLGSKGALIKEKD
;
A
#
# COMPACT_ATOMS: atom_id res chain seq x y z
N ALA A 1 3.23 -10.65 5.24
CA ALA A 1 4.45 -10.08 4.64
C ALA A 1 5.44 -11.20 4.29
N LYS A 2 6.56 -10.85 3.61
CA LYS A 2 7.59 -11.82 3.25
C LYS A 2 8.98 -11.19 3.41
N THR A 3 9.88 -11.91 4.09
CA THR A 3 11.27 -11.50 4.30
C THR A 3 12.22 -12.55 3.73
N GLY A 4 13.48 -12.22 3.55
CA GLY A 4 14.51 -13.22 3.27
C GLY A 4 14.92 -13.98 4.54
N ASN A 5 15.55 -15.16 4.35
CA ASN A 5 16.18 -15.88 5.45
C ASN A 5 17.59 -15.33 5.73
N ASP A 6 17.69 -14.04 5.99
CA ASP A 6 18.93 -13.31 6.22
C ASP A 6 18.89 -12.49 7.53
N LEU A 7 19.97 -11.74 7.81
CA LEU A 7 20.07 -10.93 9.01
C LEU A 7 18.98 -9.86 9.10
N PHE A 8 18.62 -9.23 7.98
CA PHE A 8 17.61 -8.19 7.93
C PHE A 8 16.22 -8.76 8.24
N GLY A 9 15.87 -9.89 7.62
CA GLY A 9 14.60 -10.56 7.88
C GLY A 9 14.44 -11.00 9.33
N LYS A 10 15.50 -11.59 9.93
CA LYS A 10 15.48 -11.98 11.35
C LYS A 10 15.28 -10.79 12.27
N ARG A 11 16.06 -9.71 12.08
CA ARG A 11 15.93 -8.48 12.89
C ARG A 11 14.57 -7.82 12.75
N SER A 12 13.99 -7.83 11.54
CA SER A 12 12.65 -7.27 11.32
C SER A 12 11.59 -8.04 12.10
N ILE A 13 11.68 -9.37 12.11
CA ILE A 13 10.74 -10.23 12.87
C ILE A 13 10.90 -9.96 14.37
N GLU A 14 12.13 -10.00 14.90
CA GLU A 14 12.43 -9.71 16.30
C GLU A 14 11.87 -8.33 16.73
N GLN A 15 12.08 -7.30 15.89
CA GLN A 15 11.57 -5.95 16.18
C GLN A 15 10.04 -5.89 16.18
N TYR A 16 9.36 -6.59 15.27
CA TYR A 16 7.91 -6.63 15.24
C TYR A 16 7.33 -7.36 16.48
N GLU A 17 7.98 -8.43 16.94
CA GLU A 17 7.60 -9.12 18.17
C GLU A 17 7.79 -8.23 19.40
N ASP A 18 8.90 -7.49 19.48
CA ASP A 18 9.19 -6.53 20.57
C ASP A 18 8.15 -5.40 20.62
N GLU A 19 7.61 -4.98 19.46
CA GLU A 19 6.53 -3.99 19.35
C GLU A 19 5.12 -4.59 19.56
N GLY A 20 5.03 -5.88 19.86
CA GLY A 20 3.76 -6.58 20.08
C GLY A 20 2.97 -6.87 18.81
N ILE A 21 3.61 -6.84 17.65
CA ILE A 21 2.98 -7.16 16.36
C ILE A 21 3.00 -8.68 16.14
N HIS A 22 1.87 -9.24 15.74
CA HIS A 22 1.77 -10.66 15.39
C HIS A 22 2.54 -10.98 14.11
N VAL A 23 3.47 -11.94 14.18
CA VAL A 23 4.42 -12.27 13.09
C VAL A 23 4.13 -13.61 12.40
N GLU A 24 3.12 -14.34 12.81
CA GLU A 24 2.82 -15.70 12.34
C GLU A 24 2.58 -15.79 10.82
N ASN A 25 2.20 -14.65 10.20
CA ASN A 25 1.99 -14.53 8.75
C ASN A 25 3.08 -13.72 8.06
N ILE A 26 4.28 -13.63 8.65
CA ILE A 26 5.48 -13.14 7.99
C ILE A 26 6.25 -14.37 7.50
N TYR A 27 6.19 -14.62 6.19
CA TYR A 27 6.83 -15.77 5.58
C TYR A 27 8.31 -15.48 5.29
N SER A 28 9.17 -16.49 5.43
CA SER A 28 10.57 -16.40 5.05
C SER A 28 10.80 -17.06 3.68
N ASP A 29 11.40 -16.30 2.74
CA ASP A 29 11.82 -16.83 1.44
C ASP A 29 13.17 -17.51 1.61
N PRO A 30 13.33 -18.79 1.18
CA PRO A 30 14.59 -19.52 1.36
C PRO A 30 15.68 -19.10 0.38
N THR A 31 15.34 -18.37 -0.69
CA THR A 31 16.25 -18.10 -1.82
C THR A 31 16.46 -16.61 -2.07
N LEU A 32 15.48 -15.77 -1.80
CA LEU A 32 15.55 -14.33 -2.01
C LEU A 32 15.96 -13.61 -0.72
N PRO A 33 16.81 -12.57 -0.82
CA PRO A 33 17.13 -11.72 0.33
C PRO A 33 15.92 -10.89 0.75
N SER A 34 15.95 -10.35 1.96
CA SER A 34 15.00 -9.33 2.40
C SER A 34 15.04 -8.11 1.49
N GLY A 35 13.89 -7.44 1.29
CA GLY A 35 13.85 -6.18 0.58
C GLY A 35 14.65 -5.11 1.32
N VAL A 36 15.33 -4.24 0.57
CA VAL A 36 16.10 -3.13 1.12
C VAL A 36 15.84 -1.85 0.33
N ALA A 37 15.87 -0.71 1.03
CA ALA A 37 15.83 0.61 0.45
C ALA A 37 17.10 1.38 0.82
N LEU A 38 17.80 1.92 -0.19
CA LEU A 38 18.91 2.83 -0.01
C LEU A 38 18.39 4.26 -0.16
N ILE A 39 18.41 5.01 0.92
CA ILE A 39 17.90 6.39 0.97
C ILE A 39 19.08 7.35 0.95
N MET A 40 19.18 8.15 -0.10
CA MET A 40 20.15 9.24 -0.23
C MET A 40 19.42 10.56 0.04
N VAL A 41 19.96 11.37 0.94
CA VAL A 41 19.40 12.68 1.29
C VAL A 41 20.43 13.74 0.93
N ASP A 42 20.02 14.75 0.15
CA ASP A 42 20.89 15.86 -0.22
C ASP A 42 20.95 16.96 0.85
N MET A 43 21.73 18.02 0.61
CA MET A 43 21.90 19.12 1.55
C MET A 43 20.62 19.96 1.75
N ASN A 44 19.64 19.84 0.88
CA ASN A 44 18.36 20.54 0.97
C ASN A 44 17.29 19.68 1.66
N GLY A 45 17.63 18.43 2.04
CA GLY A 45 16.69 17.48 2.62
C GLY A 45 15.86 16.71 1.57
N GLU A 46 16.15 16.87 0.28
CA GLU A 46 15.51 16.08 -0.77
C GLU A 46 16.04 14.65 -0.75
N ASN A 47 15.15 13.67 -0.87
CA ASN A 47 15.52 12.26 -0.85
C ASN A 47 15.43 11.62 -2.25
N SER A 48 16.33 10.67 -2.48
CA SER A 48 16.30 9.75 -3.61
C SER A 48 16.42 8.33 -3.08
N ILE A 49 15.49 7.46 -3.45
CA ILE A 49 15.36 6.11 -2.89
C ILE A 49 15.54 5.08 -4.00
N ALA A 50 16.54 4.21 -3.81
CA ALA A 50 16.73 3.02 -4.65
C ALA A 50 16.23 1.77 -3.89
N ILE A 51 15.26 1.06 -4.47
CA ILE A 51 14.60 -0.09 -3.84
C ILE A 51 15.04 -1.38 -4.54
N ALA A 52 15.44 -2.38 -3.75
CA ALA A 52 15.53 -3.77 -4.16
C ALA A 52 14.43 -4.54 -3.45
N SER A 53 13.41 -4.99 -4.18
CA SER A 53 12.20 -5.61 -3.59
C SER A 53 12.49 -6.90 -2.82
N GLY A 54 13.51 -7.67 -3.23
CA GLY A 54 13.84 -8.93 -2.56
C GLY A 54 12.63 -9.85 -2.41
N ALA A 55 12.47 -10.44 -1.24
CA ALA A 55 11.36 -11.34 -0.91
C ALA A 55 9.98 -10.67 -0.97
N ASN A 56 9.86 -9.33 -0.82
CA ASN A 56 8.59 -8.63 -1.02
C ASN A 56 8.03 -8.89 -2.42
N GLY A 57 8.90 -8.91 -3.45
CA GLY A 57 8.52 -9.19 -4.83
C GLY A 57 8.06 -10.63 -5.10
N SER A 58 8.20 -11.54 -4.14
CA SER A 58 7.75 -12.93 -4.23
C SER A 58 6.54 -13.25 -3.35
N LEU A 59 5.97 -12.26 -2.66
CA LEU A 59 4.72 -12.48 -1.90
C LEU A 59 3.59 -12.79 -2.88
N SER A 60 2.94 -13.93 -2.71
CA SER A 60 2.00 -14.49 -3.68
C SER A 60 0.55 -14.50 -3.16
N PRO A 61 -0.45 -14.62 -4.05
CA PRO A 61 -1.84 -14.87 -3.63
C PRO A 61 -2.00 -16.13 -2.77
N GLU A 62 -1.14 -17.15 -2.97
CA GLU A 62 -1.12 -18.34 -2.12
C GLU A 62 -0.70 -18.02 -0.68
N ASP A 63 0.27 -17.12 -0.49
CA ASP A 63 0.68 -16.67 0.84
C ASP A 63 -0.47 -15.90 1.53
N ILE A 64 -1.20 -15.09 0.78
CA ILE A 64 -2.39 -14.39 1.30
C ILE A 64 -3.49 -15.39 1.67
N ARG A 65 -3.71 -16.45 0.86
CA ARG A 65 -4.70 -17.49 1.17
C ARG A 65 -4.38 -18.22 2.48
N LYS A 66 -3.10 -18.50 2.75
CA LYS A 66 -2.67 -19.09 4.03
C LYS A 66 -2.94 -18.15 5.22
N ALA A 67 -2.80 -16.83 5.02
CA ALA A 67 -3.07 -15.81 6.03
C ALA A 67 -4.57 -15.45 6.15
N GLN A 68 -5.42 -15.93 5.26
CA GLN A 68 -6.85 -15.58 5.20
C GLN A 68 -7.57 -15.72 6.55
N PRO A 69 -7.38 -16.81 7.36
CA PRO A 69 -8.05 -16.93 8.66
C PRO A 69 -7.67 -15.83 9.68
N THR A 70 -6.51 -15.17 9.47
CA THR A 70 -6.10 -14.00 10.27
C THR A 70 -6.71 -12.72 9.71
N ILE A 71 -6.71 -12.56 8.38
CA ILE A 71 -7.30 -11.40 7.70
C ILE A 71 -8.79 -11.29 8.06
N GLU A 72 -9.54 -12.38 8.02
CA GLU A 72 -10.97 -12.43 8.32
C GLU A 72 -11.36 -12.01 9.76
N LYS A 73 -10.40 -11.94 10.67
CA LYS A 73 -10.60 -11.46 12.04
C LYS A 73 -10.31 -9.96 12.20
N GLY A 74 -9.77 -9.33 11.17
CA GLY A 74 -9.40 -7.93 11.19
C GLY A 74 -10.57 -7.01 10.83
N ASP A 75 -10.53 -5.80 11.33
CA ASP A 75 -11.47 -4.73 10.94
C ASP A 75 -10.98 -3.95 9.73
N ILE A 76 -9.65 -3.90 9.56
CA ILE A 76 -8.97 -3.11 8.52
C ILE A 76 -7.85 -3.94 7.90
N LEU A 77 -7.76 -3.91 6.56
CA LEU A 77 -6.60 -4.35 5.80
C LEU A 77 -5.88 -3.13 5.22
N LEU A 78 -4.68 -2.83 5.73
CA LEU A 78 -3.84 -1.74 5.25
C LEU A 78 -2.73 -2.28 4.35
N MET A 79 -2.58 -1.72 3.16
CA MET A 79 -1.61 -2.17 2.15
C MET A 79 -0.90 -1.01 1.45
N GLN A 80 0.23 -1.35 0.83
CA GLN A 80 0.98 -0.55 -0.15
C GLN A 80 1.09 -1.31 -1.49
N LEU A 81 1.90 -0.79 -2.43
CA LEU A 81 2.15 -1.41 -3.76
C LEU A 81 3.59 -1.93 -3.93
N GLU A 82 4.30 -2.21 -2.84
CA GLU A 82 5.67 -2.77 -2.87
C GLU A 82 5.73 -4.30 -3.00
N ILE A 83 4.58 -4.92 -3.21
CA ILE A 83 4.41 -6.35 -3.49
C ILE A 83 3.76 -6.54 -4.88
N PRO A 84 3.75 -7.76 -5.45
CA PRO A 84 3.10 -8.00 -6.74
C PRO A 84 1.64 -7.54 -6.75
N ILE A 85 1.23 -6.85 -7.84
CA ILE A 85 -0.11 -6.24 -7.93
C ILE A 85 -1.23 -7.26 -7.86
N GLU A 86 -1.02 -8.44 -8.43
CA GLU A 86 -1.97 -9.55 -8.36
C GLU A 86 -2.22 -10.01 -6.92
N THR A 87 -1.21 -9.88 -6.06
CA THR A 87 -1.31 -10.20 -4.63
C THR A 87 -2.11 -9.13 -3.88
N VAL A 88 -1.89 -7.85 -4.22
CA VAL A 88 -2.68 -6.73 -3.68
C VAL A 88 -4.15 -6.86 -4.09
N GLU A 89 -4.41 -7.12 -5.38
CA GLU A 89 -5.78 -7.30 -5.91
C GLU A 89 -6.51 -8.46 -5.23
N TYR A 90 -5.81 -9.59 -5.05
CA TYR A 90 -6.37 -10.74 -4.38
C TYR A 90 -6.68 -10.45 -2.91
N ALA A 91 -5.75 -9.84 -2.17
CA ALA A 91 -5.95 -9.48 -0.77
C ALA A 91 -7.10 -8.48 -0.59
N ALA A 92 -7.18 -7.46 -1.46
CA ALA A 92 -8.27 -6.48 -1.44
C ALA A 92 -9.63 -7.15 -1.70
N GLN A 93 -9.69 -8.07 -2.67
CA GLN A 93 -10.92 -8.77 -3.00
C GLN A 93 -11.44 -9.61 -1.82
N ILE A 94 -10.60 -10.49 -1.25
CA ILE A 94 -11.05 -11.37 -0.16
C ILE A 94 -11.45 -10.58 1.09
N ALA A 95 -10.73 -9.48 1.41
CA ALA A 95 -11.06 -8.65 2.55
C ALA A 95 -12.40 -7.90 2.33
N SER A 96 -12.57 -7.29 1.16
CA SER A 96 -13.81 -6.58 0.79
C SER A 96 -15.03 -7.51 0.80
N GLU A 97 -14.91 -8.75 0.29
CA GLU A 97 -15.97 -9.76 0.31
C GLU A 97 -16.40 -10.15 1.74
N GLN A 98 -15.54 -9.97 2.74
CA GLN A 98 -15.82 -10.19 4.16
C GLN A 98 -16.26 -8.92 4.91
N GLY A 99 -16.42 -7.79 4.20
CA GLY A 99 -16.80 -6.52 4.82
C GLY A 99 -15.68 -5.81 5.58
N ILE A 100 -14.43 -6.25 5.41
CA ILE A 100 -13.25 -5.64 6.00
C ILE A 100 -12.89 -4.37 5.22
N LYS A 101 -12.62 -3.28 5.93
CA LYS A 101 -12.24 -2.01 5.32
C LYS A 101 -10.84 -2.08 4.72
N VAL A 102 -10.74 -2.03 3.40
CA VAL A 102 -9.46 -2.05 2.69
C VAL A 102 -8.94 -0.63 2.50
N ILE A 103 -7.76 -0.35 3.05
CA ILE A 103 -7.06 0.93 2.92
C ILE A 103 -5.80 0.72 2.10
N LEU A 104 -5.62 1.50 1.03
CA LEU A 104 -4.45 1.43 0.17
C LEU A 104 -3.69 2.75 0.15
N ASN A 105 -2.40 2.71 0.50
CA ASN A 105 -1.44 3.74 0.10
C ASN A 105 -0.86 3.32 -1.27
N PRO A 106 -1.14 4.03 -2.39
CA PRO A 106 -0.77 3.59 -3.73
C PRO A 106 0.68 3.90 -4.10
N ALA A 107 1.60 3.73 -3.16
CA ALA A 107 3.04 3.90 -3.32
C ALA A 107 3.73 2.53 -3.55
N PRO A 108 4.65 2.43 -4.55
CA PRO A 108 5.02 3.42 -5.56
C PRO A 108 3.93 3.66 -6.61
N ALA A 109 3.91 4.88 -7.13
CA ALA A 109 2.91 5.37 -8.08
C ALA A 109 2.76 4.48 -9.32
N ARG A 110 1.55 4.01 -9.60
CA ARG A 110 1.21 3.20 -10.78
C ARG A 110 -0.29 3.26 -11.09
N ALA A 111 -0.65 2.91 -12.33
CA ALA A 111 -2.05 2.73 -12.69
C ALA A 111 -2.64 1.53 -11.96
N LEU A 112 -3.89 1.66 -11.52
CA LEU A 112 -4.65 0.61 -10.82
C LEU A 112 -5.85 0.20 -11.66
N SER A 113 -6.24 -1.08 -11.56
CA SER A 113 -7.46 -1.58 -12.19
C SER A 113 -8.70 -1.03 -11.49
N ASN A 114 -9.78 -0.83 -12.26
CA ASN A 114 -11.07 -0.46 -11.66
C ASN A 114 -11.56 -1.54 -10.68
N LYS A 115 -11.22 -2.82 -10.93
CA LYS A 115 -11.55 -3.92 -10.03
C LYS A 115 -10.92 -3.72 -8.64
N LEU A 116 -9.64 -3.33 -8.58
CA LEU A 116 -8.99 -3.02 -7.31
C LEU A 116 -9.64 -1.82 -6.62
N LEU A 117 -9.85 -0.73 -7.38
CA LEU A 117 -10.43 0.50 -6.81
C LEU A 117 -11.84 0.29 -6.20
N GLN A 118 -12.66 -0.56 -6.80
CA GLN A 118 -14.00 -0.91 -6.29
C GLN A 118 -13.97 -1.72 -4.98
N ASN A 119 -12.84 -2.33 -4.63
CA ASN A 119 -12.66 -3.07 -3.37
C ASN A 119 -12.06 -2.21 -2.26
N LEU A 120 -11.77 -0.92 -2.53
CA LEU A 120 -11.17 -0.04 -1.54
C LEU A 120 -12.21 0.75 -0.78
N TYR A 121 -12.12 0.68 0.55
CA TYR A 121 -12.79 1.63 1.43
C TYR A 121 -12.10 3.00 1.40
N MET A 122 -10.75 3.02 1.40
CA MET A 122 -9.97 4.25 1.39
C MET A 122 -8.72 4.12 0.53
N ILE A 123 -8.37 5.20 -0.17
CA ILE A 123 -7.08 5.35 -0.86
C ILE A 123 -6.39 6.65 -0.44
N ILE A 124 -5.06 6.59 -0.24
CA ILE A 124 -4.28 7.71 0.32
C ILE A 124 -3.13 8.07 -0.63
N PRO A 125 -3.39 8.64 -1.81
CA PRO A 125 -2.35 9.06 -2.73
C PRO A 125 -1.72 10.41 -2.33
N ASN A 126 -0.45 10.60 -2.71
CA ASN A 126 0.17 11.92 -2.81
C ASN A 126 -0.23 12.63 -4.13
N GLU A 127 0.32 13.84 -4.38
CA GLU A 127 0.01 14.64 -5.59
C GLU A 127 0.34 13.88 -6.89
N THR A 128 1.48 13.19 -6.96
CA THR A 128 1.93 12.42 -8.13
C THR A 128 1.09 11.16 -8.34
N GLU A 129 0.79 10.44 -7.28
CA GLU A 129 -0.05 9.24 -7.32
C GLU A 129 -1.48 9.58 -7.73
N ALA A 130 -2.02 10.69 -7.19
CA ALA A 130 -3.34 11.19 -7.57
C ALA A 130 -3.40 11.61 -9.05
N GLU A 131 -2.33 12.20 -9.60
CA GLU A 131 -2.22 12.51 -11.03
C GLU A 131 -2.29 11.24 -11.89
N ILE A 132 -1.54 10.19 -11.54
CA ILE A 132 -1.56 8.92 -12.27
C ILE A 132 -2.93 8.25 -12.21
N LEU A 133 -3.59 8.29 -11.06
CA LEU A 133 -4.90 7.66 -10.86
C LEU A 133 -6.05 8.40 -11.54
N SER A 134 -5.98 9.74 -11.60
CA SER A 134 -7.06 10.59 -12.09
C SER A 134 -6.83 11.15 -13.51
N GLY A 135 -5.56 11.25 -13.94
CA GLY A 135 -5.16 12.00 -15.13
C GLY A 135 -5.12 13.53 -14.93
N ILE A 136 -5.34 14.01 -13.71
CA ILE A 136 -5.34 15.45 -13.37
C ILE A 136 -4.05 15.80 -12.63
N LYS A 137 -3.26 16.74 -13.17
CA LYS A 137 -2.09 17.26 -12.47
C LYS A 137 -2.51 18.05 -11.23
N VAL A 138 -2.07 17.56 -10.06
CA VAL A 138 -2.41 18.18 -8.77
C VAL A 138 -1.39 19.24 -8.43
N THR A 139 -1.81 20.51 -8.45
CA THR A 139 -0.96 21.69 -8.15
C THR A 139 -1.53 22.59 -7.07
N ASN A 140 -2.85 22.50 -6.82
CA ASN A 140 -3.58 23.30 -5.85
C ASN A 140 -4.84 22.55 -5.35
N TRP A 141 -5.57 23.16 -4.43
CA TRP A 141 -6.78 22.58 -3.84
C TRP A 141 -7.87 22.24 -4.85
N GLU A 142 -8.06 23.08 -5.88
CA GLU A 142 -9.08 22.85 -6.90
C GLU A 142 -8.75 21.63 -7.77
N SER A 143 -7.49 21.50 -8.23
CA SER A 143 -7.04 20.32 -8.98
C SER A 143 -7.03 19.05 -8.13
N ALA A 144 -6.69 19.16 -6.83
CA ALA A 144 -6.79 18.04 -5.89
C ALA A 144 -8.23 17.56 -5.73
N ARG A 145 -9.21 18.48 -5.61
CA ARG A 145 -10.62 18.14 -5.55
C ARG A 145 -11.10 17.42 -6.81
N LYS A 146 -10.76 17.92 -7.99
CA LYS A 146 -11.09 17.28 -9.28
C LYS A 146 -10.49 15.88 -9.38
N ALA A 147 -9.23 15.70 -8.95
CA ALA A 147 -8.59 14.38 -8.90
C ALA A 147 -9.32 13.43 -7.95
N ALA A 148 -9.67 13.90 -6.75
CA ALA A 148 -10.41 13.11 -5.76
C ALA A 148 -11.80 12.69 -6.27
N ASP A 149 -12.53 13.61 -6.95
CA ASP A 149 -13.84 13.28 -7.53
C ASP A 149 -13.75 12.19 -8.58
N ILE A 150 -12.71 12.21 -9.45
CA ILE A 150 -12.47 11.18 -10.47
C ILE A 150 -12.13 9.84 -9.83
N ILE A 151 -11.28 9.83 -8.80
CA ILE A 151 -10.88 8.60 -8.09
C ILE A 151 -12.08 8.00 -7.35
N SER A 152 -12.86 8.81 -6.63
CA SER A 152 -14.06 8.38 -5.93
C SER A 152 -15.11 7.81 -6.90
N ALA A 153 -15.30 8.42 -8.07
CA ALA A 153 -16.20 7.94 -9.11
C ALA A 153 -15.83 6.53 -9.65
N LYS A 154 -14.60 6.06 -9.42
CA LYS A 154 -14.18 4.69 -9.77
C LYS A 154 -14.57 3.64 -8.72
N GLY A 155 -15.20 4.05 -7.61
CA GLY A 155 -15.77 3.15 -6.62
C GLY A 155 -15.17 3.24 -5.21
N VAL A 156 -14.18 4.10 -5.00
CA VAL A 156 -13.54 4.28 -3.68
C VAL A 156 -14.43 5.14 -2.78
N ASP A 157 -14.67 4.72 -1.54
CA ASP A 157 -15.55 5.43 -0.62
C ASP A 157 -14.89 6.70 -0.04
N ILE A 158 -13.60 6.61 0.33
CA ILE A 158 -12.83 7.75 0.89
C ILE A 158 -11.53 7.94 0.11
N VAL A 159 -11.31 9.14 -0.39
CA VAL A 159 -10.05 9.55 -1.04
C VAL A 159 -9.36 10.60 -0.20
N VAL A 160 -8.12 10.34 0.22
CA VAL A 160 -7.28 11.27 1.00
C VAL A 160 -6.07 11.64 0.17
N ILE A 161 -6.05 12.83 -0.42
CA ILE A 161 -4.87 13.31 -1.18
C ILE A 161 -3.95 14.09 -0.26
N THR A 162 -2.73 13.59 -0.03
CA THR A 162 -1.72 14.30 0.76
C THR A 162 -1.04 15.38 -0.09
N LEU A 163 -0.85 16.58 0.49
CA LEU A 163 -0.38 17.79 -0.19
C LEU A 163 0.89 18.36 0.47
N GLY A 164 1.72 17.50 1.05
CA GLY A 164 2.93 17.87 1.77
C GLY A 164 2.63 18.84 2.92
N SER A 165 3.37 19.94 3.00
CA SER A 165 3.21 20.97 4.05
C SER A 165 1.86 21.69 4.03
N LYS A 166 1.06 21.53 2.95
CA LYS A 166 -0.28 22.12 2.81
C LYS A 166 -1.38 21.29 3.49
N GLY A 167 -1.03 20.11 4.04
CA GLY A 167 -1.99 19.22 4.69
C GLY A 167 -2.52 18.13 3.76
N ALA A 168 -3.82 17.82 3.87
CA ALA A 168 -4.46 16.79 3.06
C ALA A 168 -5.90 17.17 2.72
N LEU A 169 -6.36 16.76 1.53
CA LEU A 169 -7.74 16.86 1.10
C LEU A 169 -8.43 15.51 1.33
N ILE A 170 -9.60 15.53 1.97
CA ILE A 170 -10.43 14.35 2.18
C ILE A 170 -11.72 14.52 1.38
N LYS A 171 -12.06 13.52 0.58
CA LYS A 171 -13.34 13.38 -0.13
C LYS A 171 -13.97 12.07 0.31
N GLU A 172 -15.16 12.17 0.87
CA GLU A 172 -16.05 11.04 1.13
C GLU A 172 -17.06 10.91 -0.02
N LYS A 173 -17.47 9.69 -0.29
CA LYS A 173 -18.55 9.40 -1.23
C LYS A 173 -19.87 9.86 -0.63
N ASP A 174 -20.69 10.56 -1.41
CA ASP A 174 -22.01 11.07 -1.03
C ASP A 174 -22.99 9.92 -0.79
#